data_07e31ce3cf2f154e33b4ce5ce2e75c45
#
_entry.id   07e31ce3cf2f154e33b4ce5ce2e75c45
#
_cell.length_a   1.000
_cell.length_b   1.000
_cell.length_c   1.000
_cell.angle_alpha   90.00
_cell.angle_beta   90.00
_cell.angle_gamma   90.00
#
_symmetry.space_group_name_H-M   'P 1'
#
loop_
_entity.id
_entity.type
_entity.pdbx_description
1 polymer ?
#
loop_
_entity_poly.entity_id
_entity_poly.type
_entity_poly.pdbx_seq_one_letter_code
_entity_poly.pdbx_strand_id
1 'polypeptide(L)'
;MRRILTVLILAGATNVYANNGALSVSPAVIMLRGAAGQSTTQRMLLTNGTSRPFSFELIAEDVVVRGGKRVLVPAGETAGSIAATAVFSQRVVTVPPGATAGVDVTVTIPPHTSIRAVTALFHGNDKIMRGKVATAVSLGTLLTFALSDSIVVDAGVPAITAQSATANAAFSQPFANNGTEPFVAKGIAAILDANGTLVGKAPLESRRVLPGEQVSLHGEFAGELARGKYRLLLTCDAGGKLITRSAEMVIR
;
A
#
# COMPACT_ATOMS: atom_id res chain seq x y z
N MET A 1 34.78 4.13 -0.44
CA MET A 1 34.11 3.40 0.66
C MET A 1 32.70 3.06 0.23
N ARG A 2 32.42 1.79 -0.04
CA ARG A 2 31.08 1.30 -0.42
C ARG A 2 30.18 1.35 0.84
N ARG A 3 29.24 2.25 0.89
CA ARG A 3 28.22 2.28 1.94
C ARG A 3 27.20 1.17 1.64
N ILE A 4 27.09 0.21 2.54
CA ILE A 4 26.13 -0.90 2.47
C ILE A 4 24.76 -0.33 2.79
N LEU A 5 23.83 -0.46 1.85
CA LEU A 5 22.41 -0.13 2.02
C LEU A 5 21.76 -1.23 2.88
N THR A 6 21.33 -0.90 4.09
CA THR A 6 20.56 -1.84 4.91
C THR A 6 19.11 -1.84 4.42
N VAL A 7 18.73 -2.90 3.71
CA VAL A 7 17.36 -3.12 3.26
C VAL A 7 16.59 -3.80 4.39
N LEU A 8 15.69 -3.08 5.04
CA LEU A 8 14.71 -3.67 5.95
C LEU A 8 13.50 -4.12 5.13
N ILE A 9 13.49 -5.37 4.69
CA ILE A 9 12.35 -5.99 4.02
C ILE A 9 11.33 -6.34 5.10
N LEU A 10 10.32 -5.49 5.31
CA LEU A 10 9.09 -5.91 5.99
C LEU A 10 8.27 -6.70 4.97
N ALA A 11 8.61 -7.96 4.81
CA ALA A 11 7.80 -8.93 4.10
C ALA A 11 6.57 -9.23 4.95
N GLY A 12 5.49 -8.50 4.72
CA GLY A 12 4.17 -8.99 5.08
C GLY A 12 3.90 -10.23 4.23
N ALA A 13 4.06 -11.42 4.81
CA ALA A 13 3.63 -12.67 4.18
C ALA A 13 2.10 -12.65 4.10
N THR A 14 1.55 -12.06 3.05
CA THR A 14 0.21 -12.40 2.61
C THR A 14 0.32 -13.78 1.98
N ASN A 15 -0.29 -14.78 2.60
CA ASN A 15 -0.53 -16.07 1.97
C ASN A 15 -1.30 -15.81 0.67
N VAL A 16 -0.59 -15.77 -0.44
CA VAL A 16 -1.20 -15.75 -1.76
C VAL A 16 -1.70 -17.17 -1.99
N TYR A 17 -2.98 -17.39 -1.75
CA TYR A 17 -3.66 -18.53 -2.32
C TYR A 17 -3.45 -18.43 -3.83
N ALA A 18 -2.80 -19.41 -4.42
CA ALA A 18 -2.69 -19.55 -5.87
C ALA A 18 -4.12 -19.68 -6.43
N ASN A 19 -4.70 -18.56 -6.81
CA ASN A 19 -5.96 -18.56 -7.55
C ASN A 19 -5.63 -19.13 -8.93
N ASN A 20 -6.04 -20.35 -9.18
CA ASN A 20 -5.98 -20.97 -10.50
C ASN A 20 -6.66 -20.05 -11.51
N GLY A 21 -5.88 -19.45 -12.41
CA GLY A 21 -6.36 -18.58 -13.47
C GLY A 21 -6.06 -17.08 -13.35
N ALA A 22 -5.26 -16.64 -12.38
CA ALA A 22 -4.90 -15.23 -12.20
C ALA A 22 -3.46 -14.89 -12.62
N LEU A 23 -3.28 -13.66 -13.07
CA LEU A 23 -1.97 -13.02 -13.18
C LEU A 23 -1.64 -12.35 -11.85
N SER A 24 -0.39 -12.49 -11.38
CA SER A 24 0.05 -11.85 -10.14
C SER A 24 1.48 -11.34 -10.22
N VAL A 25 1.78 -10.27 -9.47
CA VAL A 25 3.12 -9.73 -9.30
C VAL A 25 3.50 -9.75 -7.81
N SER A 26 4.74 -10.12 -7.51
CA SER A 26 5.28 -10.16 -6.15
C SER A 26 6.72 -9.63 -6.14
N PRO A 27 7.05 -8.81 -5.13
CA PRO A 27 6.17 -8.19 -4.15
C PRO A 27 5.30 -7.09 -4.78
N ALA A 28 4.07 -6.92 -4.30
CA ALA A 28 3.18 -5.86 -4.78
C ALA A 28 3.59 -4.47 -4.27
N VAL A 29 4.22 -4.41 -3.10
CA VAL A 29 4.68 -3.17 -2.47
C VAL A 29 6.00 -3.38 -1.74
N ILE A 30 6.92 -2.40 -1.90
CA ILE A 30 8.23 -2.38 -1.24
C ILE A 30 8.41 -1.00 -0.59
N MET A 31 8.93 -0.97 0.63
CA MET A 31 9.35 0.26 1.28
C MET A 31 10.86 0.23 1.49
N LEU A 32 11.52 1.26 1.01
CA LEU A 32 12.96 1.40 0.99
C LEU A 32 13.38 2.63 1.80
N ARG A 33 14.53 2.55 2.45
CA ARG A 33 15.22 3.71 3.01
C ARG A 33 16.42 4.02 2.14
N GLY A 34 16.64 5.29 1.86
CA GLY A 34 17.73 5.71 1.01
C GLY A 34 18.07 7.18 1.18
N ALA A 35 19.03 7.64 0.39
CA ALA A 35 19.41 9.04 0.30
C ALA A 35 19.50 9.47 -1.18
N ALA A 36 19.48 10.76 -1.43
CA ALA A 36 19.72 11.31 -2.76
C ALA A 36 21.02 10.78 -3.37
N GLY A 37 20.99 10.46 -4.66
CA GLY A 37 22.08 9.85 -5.40
C GLY A 37 22.25 8.35 -5.21
N GLN A 38 21.51 7.70 -4.31
CA GLN A 38 21.57 6.25 -4.14
C GLN A 38 20.71 5.53 -5.18
N SER A 39 21.24 4.40 -5.67
CA SER A 39 20.53 3.46 -6.54
C SER A 39 20.15 2.21 -5.77
N THR A 40 19.03 1.63 -6.11
CA THR A 40 18.57 0.35 -5.59
C THR A 40 18.03 -0.51 -6.72
N THR A 41 18.28 -1.82 -6.63
CA THR A 41 17.72 -2.80 -7.56
C THR A 41 16.75 -3.69 -6.81
N GLN A 42 15.56 -3.86 -7.38
CA GLN A 42 14.50 -4.68 -6.80
C GLN A 42 14.07 -5.72 -7.82
N ARG A 43 13.94 -6.97 -7.35
CA ARG A 43 13.46 -8.07 -8.17
C ARG A 43 11.95 -8.23 -8.02
N MET A 44 11.27 -8.31 -9.15
CA MET A 44 9.83 -8.57 -9.25
C MET A 44 9.61 -9.91 -9.91
N LEU A 45 8.64 -10.67 -9.42
CA LEU A 45 8.24 -11.96 -9.97
C LEU A 45 6.83 -11.81 -10.53
N LEU A 46 6.68 -12.05 -11.83
CA LEU A 46 5.40 -12.07 -12.51
C LEU A 46 4.99 -13.53 -12.74
N THR A 47 3.87 -13.95 -12.16
CA THR A 47 3.35 -15.32 -12.30
C THR A 47 2.09 -15.30 -13.15
N ASN A 48 2.05 -16.20 -14.13
CA ASN A 48 0.91 -16.41 -15.00
C ASN A 48 0.19 -17.72 -14.64
N GLY A 49 -0.84 -17.64 -13.80
CA GLY A 49 -1.70 -18.78 -13.45
C GLY A 49 -2.79 -19.08 -14.49
N THR A 50 -2.83 -18.38 -15.63
CA THR A 50 -3.85 -18.57 -16.67
C THR A 50 -3.45 -19.68 -17.66
N SER A 51 -4.36 -20.02 -18.58
CA SER A 51 -4.15 -21.05 -19.61
C SER A 51 -3.52 -20.53 -20.91
N ARG A 52 -3.17 -19.22 -21.00
CA ARG A 52 -2.58 -18.62 -22.20
C ARG A 52 -1.34 -17.80 -21.87
N PRO A 53 -0.40 -17.61 -22.80
CA PRO A 53 0.72 -16.72 -22.59
C PRO A 53 0.26 -15.25 -22.49
N PHE A 54 1.02 -14.44 -21.75
CA PHE A 54 0.84 -12.98 -21.69
C PHE A 54 2.17 -12.29 -21.93
N SER A 55 2.11 -11.20 -22.71
CA SER A 55 3.25 -10.33 -22.98
C SER A 55 3.02 -8.95 -22.37
N PHE A 56 4.08 -8.42 -21.72
CA PHE A 56 4.03 -7.15 -21.00
C PHE A 56 5.21 -6.28 -21.40
N GLU A 57 4.94 -5.01 -21.66
CA GLU A 57 5.94 -3.97 -21.69
C GLU A 57 6.21 -3.46 -20.27
N LEU A 58 7.48 -3.19 -19.96
CA LEU A 58 7.90 -2.71 -18.64
C LEU A 58 8.10 -1.21 -18.69
N ILE A 59 7.32 -0.50 -17.89
CA ILE A 59 7.36 0.95 -17.76
C ILE A 59 7.41 1.35 -16.28
N ALA A 60 7.90 2.55 -16.00
CA ALA A 60 7.86 3.13 -14.67
C ALA A 60 7.09 4.46 -14.69
N GLU A 61 6.31 4.71 -13.65
CA GLU A 61 5.57 5.95 -13.47
C GLU A 61 5.76 6.47 -12.05
N ASP A 62 5.94 7.77 -11.90
CA ASP A 62 5.94 8.40 -10.59
C ASP A 62 4.55 8.33 -9.95
N VAL A 63 4.51 8.16 -8.64
CA VAL A 63 3.26 8.24 -7.88
C VAL A 63 3.26 9.53 -7.09
N VAL A 64 2.42 10.45 -7.49
CA VAL A 64 2.22 11.75 -6.81
C VAL A 64 0.86 11.79 -6.13
N VAL A 65 0.71 12.67 -5.14
CA VAL A 65 -0.57 12.90 -4.48
C VAL A 65 -1.14 14.23 -4.94
N ARG A 66 -2.36 14.21 -5.48
CA ARG A 66 -3.12 15.40 -5.89
C ARG A 66 -4.52 15.32 -5.29
N GLY A 67 -4.93 16.37 -4.56
CA GLY A 67 -6.22 16.38 -3.87
C GLY A 67 -6.39 15.21 -2.88
N GLY A 68 -5.31 14.81 -2.19
CA GLY A 68 -5.31 13.71 -1.21
C GLY A 68 -5.33 12.29 -1.81
N LYS A 69 -5.24 12.16 -3.15
CA LYS A 69 -5.31 10.86 -3.87
C LYS A 69 -4.06 10.62 -4.70
N ARG A 70 -3.70 9.36 -4.87
CA ARG A 70 -2.58 8.94 -5.73
C ARG A 70 -2.94 9.11 -7.20
N VAL A 71 -1.98 9.64 -7.95
CA VAL A 71 -2.03 9.80 -9.41
C VAL A 71 -0.73 9.27 -9.98
N LEU A 72 -0.82 8.44 -11.02
CA LEU A 72 0.32 7.99 -11.80
C LEU A 72 0.69 9.09 -12.80
N VAL A 73 1.98 9.39 -12.89
CA VAL A 73 2.53 10.40 -13.79
C VAL A 73 3.67 9.77 -14.59
N PRO A 74 3.66 9.90 -15.92
CA PRO A 74 4.70 9.34 -16.77
C PRO A 74 6.10 9.79 -16.36
N ALA A 75 7.08 8.92 -16.60
CA ALA A 75 8.49 9.18 -16.30
C ALA A 75 8.97 10.49 -16.94
N GLY A 76 9.60 11.36 -16.13
CA GLY A 76 10.17 12.62 -16.57
C GLY A 76 9.20 13.81 -16.64
N GLU A 77 7.90 13.61 -16.44
CA GLU A 77 6.93 14.74 -16.43
C GLU A 77 6.93 15.52 -15.11
N THR A 78 7.50 14.96 -14.05
CA THR A 78 7.62 15.64 -12.76
C THR A 78 9.07 16.00 -12.47
N ALA A 79 9.33 17.20 -11.95
CA ALA A 79 10.67 17.59 -11.52
C ALA A 79 11.20 16.60 -10.48
N GLY A 80 12.42 16.11 -10.68
CA GLY A 80 13.02 15.09 -9.81
C GLY A 80 12.35 13.71 -9.93
N SER A 81 11.80 13.38 -11.10
CA SER A 81 11.19 12.08 -11.41
C SER A 81 12.14 10.92 -11.06
N ILE A 82 11.71 10.03 -10.17
CA ILE A 82 12.42 8.78 -9.88
C ILE A 82 12.14 7.78 -11.01
N ALA A 83 10.94 7.78 -11.57
CA ALA A 83 10.56 6.91 -12.68
C ALA A 83 11.46 7.11 -13.90
N ALA A 84 11.93 8.36 -14.16
CA ALA A 84 12.86 8.65 -15.26
C ALA A 84 14.23 7.99 -15.11
N THR A 85 14.60 7.54 -13.91
CA THR A 85 15.86 6.84 -13.64
C THR A 85 15.73 5.33 -13.72
N ALA A 86 14.52 4.82 -13.95
CA ALA A 86 14.24 3.39 -13.92
C ALA A 86 14.90 2.67 -15.09
N VAL A 87 15.66 1.62 -14.77
CA VAL A 87 16.28 0.71 -15.73
C VAL A 87 15.79 -0.70 -15.42
N PHE A 88 15.10 -1.32 -16.37
CA PHE A 88 14.66 -2.70 -16.26
C PHE A 88 15.67 -3.66 -16.89
N SER A 89 15.80 -4.87 -16.33
CA SER A 89 16.65 -5.94 -16.89
C SER A 89 16.23 -6.36 -18.30
N GLN A 90 14.97 -6.10 -18.68
CA GLN A 90 14.41 -6.31 -20.02
C GLN A 90 13.24 -5.35 -20.24
N ARG A 91 12.95 -5.00 -21.51
CA ARG A 91 11.87 -4.06 -21.85
C ARG A 91 10.52 -4.77 -22.03
N VAL A 92 10.55 -6.00 -22.46
CA VAL A 92 9.36 -6.82 -22.70
C VAL A 92 9.57 -8.19 -22.05
N VAL A 93 8.55 -8.70 -21.39
CA VAL A 93 8.53 -10.04 -20.82
C VAL A 93 7.31 -10.81 -21.30
N THR A 94 7.52 -12.02 -21.79
CA THR A 94 6.43 -12.94 -22.11
C THR A 94 6.44 -14.10 -21.12
N VAL A 95 5.30 -14.34 -20.47
CA VAL A 95 5.18 -15.39 -19.45
C VAL A 95 4.22 -16.46 -19.95
N PRO A 96 4.72 -17.68 -20.21
CA PRO A 96 3.89 -18.82 -20.58
C PRO A 96 2.86 -19.20 -19.50
N PRO A 97 1.83 -19.99 -19.84
CA PRO A 97 0.90 -20.55 -18.89
C PRO A 97 1.60 -21.29 -17.74
N GLY A 98 1.20 -21.03 -16.50
CA GLY A 98 1.75 -21.67 -15.30
C GLY A 98 3.19 -21.25 -14.93
N ALA A 99 3.83 -20.38 -15.71
CA ALA A 99 5.21 -19.95 -15.49
C ALA A 99 5.33 -18.70 -14.62
N THR A 100 6.53 -18.51 -14.06
CA THR A 100 6.93 -17.27 -13.37
C THR A 100 8.18 -16.70 -14.03
N ALA A 101 8.17 -15.41 -14.34
CA ALA A 101 9.31 -14.66 -14.85
C ALA A 101 9.80 -13.64 -13.82
N GLY A 102 11.14 -13.54 -13.68
CA GLY A 102 11.78 -12.53 -12.84
C GLY A 102 12.23 -11.33 -13.66
N VAL A 103 11.98 -10.14 -13.16
CA VAL A 103 12.43 -8.87 -13.74
C VAL A 103 13.06 -8.02 -12.64
N ASP A 104 14.24 -7.49 -12.91
CA ASP A 104 14.89 -6.55 -12.01
C ASP A 104 14.63 -5.12 -12.49
N VAL A 105 14.31 -4.22 -11.56
CA VAL A 105 14.23 -2.78 -11.78
C VAL A 105 15.25 -2.07 -10.90
N THR A 106 16.09 -1.26 -11.51
CA THR A 106 17.03 -0.38 -10.81
C THR A 106 16.52 1.04 -10.92
N VAL A 107 16.39 1.73 -9.79
CA VAL A 107 16.04 3.15 -9.73
C VAL A 107 17.07 3.91 -8.92
N THR A 108 17.31 5.17 -9.28
CA THR A 108 18.18 6.09 -8.58
C THR A 108 17.34 7.23 -8.01
N ILE A 109 17.58 7.61 -6.77
CA ILE A 109 16.88 8.73 -6.12
C ILE A 109 17.55 10.04 -6.56
N PRO A 110 16.89 10.90 -7.36
CA PRO A 110 17.50 12.16 -7.80
C PRO A 110 17.76 13.12 -6.63
N PRO A 111 18.76 14.01 -6.73
CA PRO A 111 18.90 15.10 -5.79
C PRO A 111 17.64 15.98 -5.75
N HIS A 112 17.27 16.43 -4.55
CA HIS A 112 16.14 17.36 -4.34
C HIS A 112 14.76 16.87 -4.82
N THR A 113 14.59 15.55 -5.04
CA THR A 113 13.29 15.01 -5.42
C THR A 113 12.27 15.14 -4.28
N SER A 114 11.06 15.57 -4.62
CA SER A 114 9.87 15.48 -3.73
C SER A 114 9.11 14.16 -3.91
N ILE A 115 9.44 13.39 -4.95
CA ILE A 115 8.81 12.09 -5.22
C ILE A 115 9.22 11.09 -4.15
N ARG A 116 8.27 10.35 -3.63
CA ARG A 116 8.47 9.32 -2.60
C ARG A 116 7.97 7.95 -3.01
N ALA A 117 7.39 7.84 -4.20
CA ALA A 117 6.94 6.56 -4.70
C ALA A 117 6.99 6.50 -6.22
N VAL A 118 7.31 5.32 -6.74
CA VAL A 118 7.29 4.98 -8.16
C VAL A 118 6.63 3.62 -8.32
N THR A 119 5.86 3.45 -9.38
CA THR A 119 5.31 2.15 -9.77
C THR A 119 6.12 1.58 -10.92
N ALA A 120 6.66 0.37 -10.74
CA ALA A 120 7.18 -0.43 -11.83
C ALA A 120 6.04 -1.28 -12.38
N LEU A 121 5.63 -1.03 -13.62
CA LEU A 121 4.44 -1.59 -14.24
C LEU A 121 4.82 -2.63 -15.29
N PHE A 122 4.10 -3.76 -15.25
CA PHE A 122 3.94 -4.70 -16.33
C PHE A 122 2.69 -4.29 -17.11
N HIS A 123 2.86 -3.51 -18.17
CA HIS A 123 1.77 -3.04 -19.01
C HIS A 123 1.45 -4.09 -20.07
N GLY A 124 0.26 -4.67 -20.01
CA GLY A 124 -0.14 -5.76 -20.90
C GLY A 124 -0.36 -5.27 -22.31
N ASN A 125 0.33 -5.90 -23.27
CA ASN A 125 0.15 -5.64 -24.70
C ASN A 125 -1.05 -6.37 -25.28
N ASP A 126 -1.51 -7.43 -24.62
CA ASP A 126 -2.61 -8.26 -25.09
C ASP A 126 -3.97 -7.66 -24.71
N LYS A 127 -4.76 -7.33 -25.73
CA LYS A 127 -6.13 -6.89 -25.54
C LYS A 127 -7.06 -8.11 -25.40
N ILE A 128 -7.72 -8.22 -24.26
CA ILE A 128 -8.76 -9.22 -24.04
C ILE A 128 -10.07 -8.64 -24.51
N MET A 129 -10.64 -9.22 -25.58
CA MET A 129 -11.95 -8.84 -26.07
C MET A 129 -13.05 -9.53 -25.25
N ARG A 130 -13.91 -8.76 -24.62
CA ARG A 130 -15.18 -9.22 -24.02
C ARG A 130 -16.33 -8.53 -24.76
N GLY A 131 -16.89 -9.20 -25.76
CA GLY A 131 -17.85 -8.58 -26.69
C GLY A 131 -17.18 -7.45 -27.47
N LYS A 132 -17.68 -6.21 -27.33
CA LYS A 132 -17.14 -5.00 -28.01
C LYS A 132 -16.09 -4.26 -27.14
N VAL A 133 -15.78 -4.75 -25.94
CA VAL A 133 -14.85 -4.09 -25.02
C VAL A 133 -13.48 -4.76 -25.11
N ALA A 134 -12.45 -3.96 -25.41
CA ALA A 134 -11.06 -4.37 -25.34
C ALA A 134 -10.49 -4.00 -23.96
N THR A 135 -9.99 -4.99 -23.20
CA THR A 135 -9.40 -4.78 -21.89
C THR A 135 -7.93 -5.19 -21.93
N ALA A 136 -7.02 -4.30 -21.52
CA ALA A 136 -5.64 -4.62 -21.23
C ALA A 136 -5.46 -4.84 -19.72
N VAL A 137 -4.64 -5.81 -19.34
CA VAL A 137 -4.32 -6.06 -17.93
C VAL A 137 -2.96 -5.45 -17.65
N SER A 138 -2.89 -4.59 -16.62
CA SER A 138 -1.62 -4.07 -16.10
C SER A 138 -1.47 -4.45 -14.64
N LEU A 139 -0.25 -4.84 -14.25
CA LEU A 139 0.13 -5.20 -12.90
C LEU A 139 1.34 -4.35 -12.50
N GLY A 140 1.52 -4.06 -11.22
CA GLY A 140 2.65 -3.24 -10.82
C GLY A 140 3.12 -3.49 -9.39
N THR A 141 4.38 -3.15 -9.16
CA THR A 141 4.99 -3.08 -7.84
C THR A 141 5.16 -1.62 -7.45
N LEU A 142 4.61 -1.23 -6.31
CA LEU A 142 4.81 0.10 -5.74
C LEU A 142 6.09 0.13 -4.91
N LEU A 143 7.09 0.87 -5.38
CA LEU A 143 8.32 1.18 -4.65
C LEU A 143 8.12 2.50 -3.91
N THR A 144 8.33 2.53 -2.61
CA THR A 144 8.18 3.72 -1.77
C THR A 144 9.49 4.03 -1.07
N PHE A 145 9.90 5.29 -1.04
CA PHE A 145 11.19 5.73 -0.53
C PHE A 145 11.02 6.66 0.67
N ALA A 146 11.60 6.30 1.81
CA ALA A 146 11.78 7.18 2.96
C ALA A 146 13.22 7.70 2.97
N LEU A 147 13.39 9.03 2.93
CA LEU A 147 14.70 9.68 2.89
C LEU A 147 15.10 10.25 4.26
N SER A 148 14.16 10.37 5.17
CA SER A 148 14.37 10.78 6.56
C SER A 148 13.39 10.08 7.50
N ASP A 149 13.52 10.33 8.81
CA ASP A 149 12.60 9.85 9.84
C ASP A 149 11.55 10.90 10.24
N SER A 150 11.51 12.03 9.53
CA SER A 150 10.61 13.14 9.85
C SER A 150 9.19 12.87 9.33
N ILE A 151 8.34 12.31 10.19
CA ILE A 151 6.94 12.03 9.89
C ILE A 151 6.05 13.05 10.57
N VAL A 152 5.16 13.69 9.80
CA VAL A 152 4.11 14.58 10.30
C VAL A 152 2.76 13.98 9.94
N VAL A 153 2.04 13.53 10.96
CA VAL A 153 0.75 12.86 10.80
C VAL A 153 -0.33 13.57 11.59
N ASP A 154 -1.48 13.75 10.98
CA ASP A 154 -2.72 14.11 11.64
C ASP A 154 -3.67 12.92 11.65
N ALA A 155 -4.25 12.63 12.81
CA ALA A 155 -5.24 11.58 13.00
C ALA A 155 -6.58 12.21 13.40
N GLY A 156 -7.53 12.15 12.51
CA GLY A 156 -8.86 12.69 12.73
C GLY A 156 -9.67 11.89 13.76
N VAL A 157 -10.93 12.24 13.89
CA VAL A 157 -11.87 11.56 14.79
C VAL A 157 -12.27 10.21 14.20
N PRO A 158 -12.25 9.12 14.98
CA PRO A 158 -12.73 7.82 14.52
C PRO A 158 -14.21 7.86 14.14
N ALA A 159 -14.58 7.14 13.11
CA ALA A 159 -15.98 6.95 12.71
C ALA A 159 -16.40 5.49 12.94
N ILE A 160 -17.64 5.29 13.38
CA ILE A 160 -18.29 4.00 13.51
C ILE A 160 -19.25 3.90 12.33
N THR A 161 -19.05 2.91 11.47
CA THR A 161 -19.77 2.77 10.19
C THR A 161 -20.90 1.74 10.23
N ALA A 162 -20.81 0.78 11.16
CA ALA A 162 -21.88 -0.17 11.42
C ALA A 162 -21.87 -0.55 12.90
N GLN A 163 -23.07 -0.64 13.50
CA GLN A 163 -23.27 -1.01 14.89
C GLN A 163 -24.64 -1.65 15.06
N SER A 164 -24.65 -2.93 15.37
CA SER A 164 -25.87 -3.71 15.62
C SER A 164 -25.55 -4.87 16.57
N ALA A 165 -26.52 -5.26 17.38
CA ALA A 165 -26.36 -6.43 18.24
C ALA A 165 -26.17 -7.75 17.45
N THR A 166 -26.60 -7.76 16.19
CA THR A 166 -26.55 -8.95 15.32
C THR A 166 -25.61 -8.82 14.13
N ALA A 167 -24.91 -7.68 13.99
CA ALA A 167 -23.96 -7.42 12.91
C ALA A 167 -22.61 -6.98 13.49
N ASN A 168 -21.56 -7.21 12.72
CA ASN A 168 -20.22 -6.80 13.07
C ASN A 168 -20.12 -5.29 13.30
N ALA A 169 -19.37 -4.87 14.33
CA ALA A 169 -19.07 -3.48 14.56
C ALA A 169 -17.94 -3.03 13.61
N ALA A 170 -18.26 -2.18 12.64
CA ALA A 170 -17.30 -1.63 11.70
C ALA A 170 -16.93 -0.19 12.07
N PHE A 171 -15.65 0.14 11.97
CA PHE A 171 -15.11 1.44 12.36
C PHE A 171 -13.94 1.84 11.46
N SER A 172 -13.64 3.12 11.45
CA SER A 172 -12.51 3.66 10.69
C SER A 172 -11.78 4.76 11.44
N GLN A 173 -10.47 4.86 11.19
CA GLN A 173 -9.60 5.90 11.72
C GLN A 173 -9.01 6.68 10.53
N PRO A 174 -9.39 7.95 10.32
CA PRO A 174 -8.81 8.76 9.28
C PRO A 174 -7.40 9.26 9.67
N PHE A 175 -6.53 9.33 8.66
CA PHE A 175 -5.17 9.87 8.74
C PHE A 175 -4.88 10.79 7.57
N ALA A 176 -4.12 11.85 7.84
CA ALA A 176 -3.52 12.71 6.82
C ALA A 176 -1.99 12.73 7.03
N ASN A 177 -1.22 12.55 5.97
CA ASN A 177 0.22 12.75 5.98
C ASN A 177 0.55 14.19 5.57
N ASN A 178 0.79 15.05 6.54
CA ASN A 178 1.16 16.45 6.33
C ASN A 178 2.68 16.65 6.25
N GLY A 179 3.45 15.55 6.27
CA GLY A 179 4.90 15.56 6.16
C GLY A 179 5.41 15.31 4.75
N THR A 180 6.72 15.18 4.64
CA THR A 180 7.44 14.92 3.38
C THR A 180 7.83 13.46 3.21
N GLU A 181 7.64 12.63 4.24
CA GLU A 181 8.04 11.23 4.23
C GLU A 181 6.85 10.28 4.30
N PRO A 182 6.87 9.18 3.56
CA PRO A 182 5.83 8.17 3.62
C PRO A 182 5.95 7.36 4.91
N PHE A 183 4.83 6.86 5.41
CA PHE A 183 4.80 5.93 6.53
C PHE A 183 3.79 4.81 6.31
N VAL A 184 3.91 3.76 7.11
CA VAL A 184 2.89 2.71 7.21
C VAL A 184 2.09 2.96 8.47
N ALA A 185 0.78 3.17 8.31
CA ALA A 185 -0.17 3.23 9.39
C ALA A 185 -0.76 1.83 9.63
N LYS A 186 -0.77 1.37 10.86
CA LYS A 186 -1.39 0.12 11.32
C LYS A 186 -1.92 0.32 12.73
N GLY A 187 -2.86 -0.48 13.16
CA GLY A 187 -3.42 -0.27 14.49
C GLY A 187 -4.30 -1.40 14.98
N ILE A 188 -4.83 -1.16 16.17
CA ILE A 188 -5.78 -2.04 16.84
C ILE A 188 -6.89 -1.20 17.47
N ALA A 189 -8.11 -1.70 17.38
CA ALA A 189 -9.25 -1.22 18.11
C ALA A 189 -9.47 -2.05 19.37
N ALA A 190 -9.73 -1.39 20.48
CA ALA A 190 -10.18 -2.01 21.72
C ALA A 190 -11.59 -1.48 22.05
N ILE A 191 -12.52 -2.37 22.35
CA ILE A 191 -13.89 -2.05 22.73
C ILE A 191 -14.02 -2.27 24.23
N LEU A 192 -14.36 -1.20 24.94
CA LEU A 192 -14.58 -1.20 26.39
C LEU A 192 -16.05 -1.02 26.69
N ASP A 193 -16.58 -1.75 27.68
CA ASP A 193 -17.92 -1.56 28.20
C ASP A 193 -18.06 -0.27 29.06
N ALA A 194 -19.23 -0.01 29.61
CA ALA A 194 -19.50 1.15 30.45
C ALA A 194 -18.65 1.19 31.73
N ASN A 195 -18.14 0.04 32.20
CA ASN A 195 -17.28 -0.10 33.35
C ASN A 195 -15.79 0.03 33.01
N GLY A 196 -15.44 0.20 31.73
CA GLY A 196 -14.07 0.22 31.23
C GLY A 196 -13.44 -1.17 31.05
N THR A 197 -14.24 -2.24 31.12
CA THR A 197 -13.76 -3.61 30.88
C THR A 197 -13.58 -3.84 29.40
N LEU A 198 -12.47 -4.47 29.03
CA LEU A 198 -12.20 -4.84 27.63
C LEU A 198 -13.10 -6.02 27.22
N VAL A 199 -13.99 -5.78 26.25
CA VAL A 199 -14.94 -6.77 25.74
C VAL A 199 -14.66 -7.22 24.31
N GLY A 200 -13.78 -6.49 23.58
CA GLY A 200 -13.43 -6.86 22.22
C GLY A 200 -12.16 -6.20 21.74
N LYS A 201 -11.49 -6.83 20.76
CA LYS A 201 -10.35 -6.30 20.01
C LYS A 201 -10.49 -6.65 18.54
N ALA A 202 -10.06 -5.73 17.68
CA ALA A 202 -9.98 -5.98 16.24
C ALA A 202 -8.78 -5.26 15.63
N PRO A 203 -8.07 -5.86 14.67
CA PRO A 203 -7.02 -5.17 13.95
C PRO A 203 -7.63 -4.12 13.02
N LEU A 204 -6.87 -3.07 12.76
CA LEU A 204 -7.09 -2.15 11.66
C LEU A 204 -6.25 -2.58 10.46
N GLU A 205 -6.80 -2.42 9.25
CA GLU A 205 -6.05 -2.65 8.01
C GLU A 205 -4.80 -1.78 7.97
N SER A 206 -3.67 -2.39 7.64
CA SER A 206 -2.43 -1.63 7.45
C SER A 206 -2.43 -0.88 6.12
N ARG A 207 -2.09 0.41 6.14
CA ARG A 207 -2.02 1.27 4.95
C ARG A 207 -0.71 2.01 4.87
N ARG A 208 -0.13 2.09 3.68
CA ARG A 208 0.95 3.03 3.38
C ARG A 208 0.36 4.37 3.02
N VAL A 209 0.88 5.44 3.62
CA VAL A 209 0.40 6.81 3.47
C VAL A 209 1.53 7.65 2.88
N LEU A 210 1.34 8.14 1.65
CA LEU A 210 2.30 9.00 0.97
C LEU A 210 2.17 10.46 1.45
N PRO A 211 3.19 11.30 1.26
CA PRO A 211 3.11 12.73 1.54
C PRO A 211 1.88 13.37 0.87
N GLY A 212 1.10 14.14 1.63
CA GLY A 212 -0.12 14.79 1.18
C GLY A 212 -1.34 13.86 1.02
N GLU A 213 -1.20 12.56 1.27
CA GLU A 213 -2.30 11.59 1.14
C GLU A 213 -3.20 11.60 2.38
N GLN A 214 -4.49 11.39 2.13
CA GLN A 214 -5.51 11.16 3.17
C GLN A 214 -6.08 9.76 3.00
N VAL A 215 -6.06 8.97 4.08
CA VAL A 215 -6.53 7.59 4.10
C VAL A 215 -7.36 7.32 5.34
N SER A 216 -8.18 6.28 5.31
CA SER A 216 -8.81 5.71 6.49
C SER A 216 -8.35 4.27 6.69
N LEU A 217 -7.97 3.92 7.92
CA LEU A 217 -7.78 2.54 8.33
C LEU A 217 -9.12 1.98 8.74
N HIS A 218 -9.51 0.86 8.18
CA HIS A 218 -10.75 0.18 8.50
C HIS A 218 -10.48 -1.01 9.40
N GLY A 219 -11.44 -1.29 10.27
CA GLY A 219 -11.45 -2.46 11.14
C GLY A 219 -12.86 -2.94 11.39
N GLU A 220 -12.98 -4.22 11.70
CA GLU A 220 -14.24 -4.87 11.95
C GLU A 220 -14.09 -5.84 13.12
N PHE A 221 -14.99 -5.74 14.09
CA PHE A 221 -15.13 -6.68 15.19
C PHE A 221 -16.30 -7.61 14.91
N ALA A 222 -16.00 -8.89 14.71
CA ALA A 222 -16.95 -9.92 14.34
C ALA A 222 -17.58 -10.64 15.55
N GLY A 223 -17.35 -10.14 16.78
CA GLY A 223 -17.93 -10.69 18.00
C GLY A 223 -19.29 -10.09 18.33
N GLU A 224 -20.06 -10.79 19.14
CA GLU A 224 -21.32 -10.29 19.67
C GLU A 224 -21.07 -9.25 20.76
N LEU A 225 -21.82 -8.16 20.73
CA LEU A 225 -21.85 -7.13 21.76
C LEU A 225 -23.28 -7.00 22.28
N ALA A 226 -23.46 -7.09 23.58
CA ALA A 226 -24.75 -6.85 24.21
C ALA A 226 -25.24 -5.40 23.94
N ARG A 227 -26.56 -5.17 24.04
CA ARG A 227 -27.09 -3.81 23.96
C ARG A 227 -26.51 -2.94 25.06
N GLY A 228 -26.04 -1.75 24.71
CA GLY A 228 -25.40 -0.87 25.70
C GLY A 228 -24.49 0.19 25.09
N LYS A 229 -23.86 0.94 25.98
CA LYS A 229 -22.85 1.96 25.64
C LYS A 229 -21.46 1.38 25.77
N TYR A 230 -20.63 1.68 24.79
CA TYR A 230 -19.23 1.25 24.71
C TYR A 230 -18.34 2.43 24.37
N ARG A 231 -17.07 2.30 24.72
CA ARG A 231 -16.01 3.20 24.28
C ARG A 231 -15.07 2.43 23.36
N LEU A 232 -14.91 2.91 22.15
CA LEU A 232 -13.96 2.43 21.17
C LEU A 232 -12.65 3.21 21.35
N LEU A 233 -11.52 2.51 21.57
CA LEU A 233 -10.18 3.06 21.58
C LEU A 233 -9.42 2.53 20.38
N LEU A 234 -8.98 3.42 19.48
CA LEU A 234 -8.15 3.06 18.35
C LEU A 234 -6.73 3.53 18.62
N THR A 235 -5.82 2.57 18.79
CA THR A 235 -4.38 2.84 18.94
C THR A 235 -3.69 2.47 17.65
N CYS A 236 -3.05 3.44 17.02
CA CYS A 236 -2.40 3.31 15.73
C CYS A 236 -0.92 3.66 15.85
N ASP A 237 -0.09 2.89 15.18
CA ASP A 237 1.31 3.20 14.90
C ASP A 237 1.38 3.83 13.50
N ALA A 238 1.87 5.05 13.43
CA ALA A 238 2.12 5.77 12.19
C ALA A 238 3.63 6.01 12.05
N GLY A 239 4.34 4.99 11.57
CA GLY A 239 5.78 5.05 11.36
C GLY A 239 6.59 5.26 12.65
N GLY A 240 6.20 4.60 13.74
CA GLY A 240 6.81 4.69 15.06
C GLY A 240 6.18 5.72 16.02
N LYS A 241 5.24 6.53 15.52
CA LYS A 241 4.44 7.43 16.37
C LYS A 241 3.15 6.74 16.78
N LEU A 242 2.96 6.50 18.07
CA LEU A 242 1.73 5.94 18.62
C LEU A 242 0.70 7.05 18.83
N ILE A 243 -0.49 6.85 18.24
CA ILE A 243 -1.61 7.78 18.33
C ILE A 243 -2.82 7.01 18.80
N THR A 244 -3.45 7.48 19.89
CA THR A 244 -4.71 6.91 20.37
C THR A 244 -5.83 7.93 20.20
N ARG A 245 -6.96 7.46 19.67
CA ARG A 245 -8.21 8.19 19.54
C ARG A 245 -9.34 7.38 20.13
N SER A 246 -10.40 8.04 20.56
CA SER A 246 -11.57 7.36 21.11
C SER A 246 -12.86 7.88 20.47
N ALA A 247 -13.86 7.01 20.40
CA ALA A 247 -15.23 7.32 20.02
C ALA A 247 -16.21 6.57 20.91
N GLU A 248 -17.41 7.13 21.07
CA GLU A 248 -18.51 6.43 21.74
C GLU A 248 -19.27 5.56 20.73
N MET A 249 -19.67 4.38 21.16
CA MET A 249 -20.44 3.43 20.38
C MET A 249 -21.67 2.99 21.20
N VAL A 250 -22.84 2.93 20.56
CA VAL A 250 -24.09 2.47 21.18
C VAL A 250 -24.64 1.30 20.37
N ILE A 251 -24.74 0.13 21.00
CA ILE A 251 -25.38 -1.04 20.43
C ILE A 251 -26.88 -1.03 20.84
N ARG A 252 -27.76 -1.02 19.85
CA ARG A 252 -29.23 -0.94 20.02
C ARG A 252 -29.92 -2.25 19.80
#